data_85b417aa6eed1649986cbcc520e9cbe6
#
_entry.id   85b417aa6eed1649986cbcc520e9cbe6
#
_cell.length_a   1.000
_cell.length_b   1.000
_cell.length_c   1.000
_cell.angle_alpha   90.00
_cell.angle_beta   90.00
_cell.angle_gamma   90.00
#
_symmetry.space_group_name_H-M   'P 1'
#
loop_
_entity.id
_entity.type
_entity.pdbx_description
1 polymer ?
#
loop_
_entity_poly.entity_id
_entity_poly.type
_entity_poly.pdbx_seq_one_letter_code
_entity_poly.pdbx_strand_id
1 'polypeptide(L)'
;GLPAAAAALMGSPAAPIVLIAKAQVSGLCDEIAPGLAEVGVMLPSNPLQHLLLQGLARPIVMTSGNLSGRPPALSNAQALNELADIADGFLLHNRDIVQRMDDSLVRSSGEMLRRARGYVPDALPLPPGLGDIPPLLALGADMKNTFCLARGSEAVLSQHFGDLGEEGVEQQWRSALQLMQSIYAFVPQRVVVDAHPGYRSTQWAASLPLPLETVLHHHAHAAACLAEHRWPLDGGDVIALTLDGIGMGENGALWGGECLRVNYRECEHLGGLPAVALPGGDLAARQPWRNLLAHCLAFVPDWQDYPQAATLRQRNWPLLAQA
;
A
#
# COMPACT_ATOMS: atom_id res chain seq x y z
N GLY A 1 -9.68 0.36 28.52
CA GLY A 1 -8.20 0.43 28.56
C GLY A 1 -7.61 -0.13 27.29
N LEU A 2 -6.40 0.26 26.97
CA LEU A 2 -5.69 -0.15 25.76
C LEU A 2 -5.50 -1.68 25.75
N PRO A 3 -5.75 -2.39 24.63
CA PRO A 3 -5.43 -3.81 24.52
C PRO A 3 -3.94 -4.07 24.78
N ALA A 4 -3.60 -5.11 25.53
CA ALA A 4 -2.21 -5.44 25.85
C ALA A 4 -1.35 -5.65 24.61
N ALA A 5 -1.91 -6.27 23.56
CA ALA A 5 -1.24 -6.46 22.27
C ALA A 5 -0.91 -5.13 21.60
N ALA A 6 -1.83 -4.16 21.59
CA ALA A 6 -1.60 -2.83 21.04
C ALA A 6 -0.50 -2.08 21.82
N ALA A 7 -0.51 -2.17 23.15
CA ALA A 7 0.52 -1.57 23.99
C ALA A 7 1.92 -2.17 23.70
N ALA A 8 2.01 -3.49 23.53
CA ALA A 8 3.24 -4.18 23.18
C ALA A 8 3.78 -3.76 21.79
N LEU A 9 2.90 -3.65 20.79
CA LEU A 9 3.27 -3.18 19.44
C LEU A 9 3.80 -1.75 19.48
N MET A 10 3.09 -0.82 20.12
CA MET A 10 3.52 0.58 20.26
C MET A 10 4.84 0.71 21.02
N GLY A 11 5.05 -0.09 22.06
CA GLY A 11 6.27 -0.08 22.87
C GLY A 11 7.44 -0.86 22.26
N SER A 12 7.26 -1.50 21.11
CA SER A 12 8.32 -2.21 20.40
C SER A 12 9.36 -1.25 19.81
N PRO A 13 10.60 -1.70 19.51
CA PRO A 13 11.60 -0.88 18.84
C PRO A 13 11.14 -0.33 17.48
N ALA A 14 10.23 -1.01 16.81
CA ALA A 14 9.64 -0.55 15.56
C ALA A 14 8.73 0.67 15.75
N ALA A 15 8.14 0.84 16.93
CA ALA A 15 7.24 1.94 17.30
C ALA A 15 6.27 2.32 16.15
N PRO A 16 5.44 1.38 15.65
CA PRO A 16 4.54 1.62 14.53
C PRO A 16 3.37 2.50 14.95
N ILE A 17 2.65 3.02 13.96
CA ILE A 17 1.28 3.50 14.17
C ILE A 17 0.39 2.27 14.35
N VAL A 18 -0.32 2.19 15.47
CA VAL A 18 -1.26 1.11 15.76
C VAL A 18 -2.69 1.62 15.64
N LEU A 19 -3.49 0.97 14.80
CA LEU A 19 -4.92 1.25 14.68
C LEU A 19 -5.66 0.63 15.86
N ILE A 20 -6.39 1.47 16.59
CA ILE A 20 -7.13 1.12 17.80
C ILE A 20 -8.57 1.57 17.62
N ALA A 21 -9.54 0.74 18.04
CA ALA A 21 -10.94 1.12 18.01
C ALA A 21 -11.17 2.40 18.83
N LYS A 22 -11.85 3.39 18.26
CA LYS A 22 -12.13 4.67 18.93
C LYS A 22 -12.80 4.49 20.31
N ALA A 23 -13.67 3.49 20.43
CA ALA A 23 -14.34 3.17 21.70
C ALA A 23 -13.37 2.79 22.84
N GLN A 24 -12.12 2.43 22.53
CA GLN A 24 -11.09 2.05 23.51
C GLN A 24 -10.19 3.23 23.91
N VAL A 25 -10.29 4.36 23.20
CA VAL A 25 -9.47 5.56 23.45
C VAL A 25 -10.37 6.69 23.95
N SER A 26 -10.14 7.11 25.19
CA SER A 26 -10.92 8.19 25.80
C SER A 26 -10.24 9.55 25.59
N GLY A 27 -11.02 10.63 25.55
CA GLY A 27 -10.52 12.00 25.51
C GLY A 27 -10.06 12.51 24.14
N LEU A 28 -10.39 11.79 23.06
CA LEU A 28 -10.22 12.26 21.69
C LEU A 28 -11.53 12.82 21.17
N CYS A 29 -11.46 13.92 20.41
CA CYS A 29 -12.61 14.45 19.70
C CYS A 29 -12.87 13.67 18.40
N ASP A 30 -14.13 13.69 17.94
CA ASP A 30 -14.55 12.90 16.77
C ASP A 30 -13.90 13.37 15.47
N GLU A 31 -13.49 14.63 15.41
CA GLU A 31 -12.86 15.28 14.27
C GLU A 31 -11.48 14.72 13.92
N ILE A 32 -10.83 14.01 14.85
CA ILE A 32 -9.49 13.41 14.60
C ILE A 32 -9.55 12.33 13.52
N ALA A 33 -10.64 11.55 13.47
CA ALA A 33 -10.84 10.50 12.48
C ALA A 33 -12.34 10.41 12.12
N PRO A 34 -12.89 11.42 11.41
CA PRO A 34 -14.31 11.51 11.14
C PRO A 34 -14.78 10.33 10.30
N GLY A 35 -15.89 9.71 10.73
CA GLY A 35 -16.49 8.58 10.00
C GLY A 35 -15.71 7.26 10.07
N LEU A 36 -14.60 7.19 10.80
CA LEU A 36 -13.82 5.96 10.99
C LEU A 36 -14.10 5.35 12.36
N ALA A 37 -14.06 4.02 12.43
CA ALA A 37 -14.20 3.28 13.68
C ALA A 37 -12.87 3.15 14.45
N GLU A 38 -11.73 3.37 13.79
CA GLU A 38 -10.39 3.23 14.32
C GLU A 38 -9.65 4.57 14.26
N VAL A 39 -8.68 4.73 15.15
CA VAL A 39 -7.73 5.85 15.18
C VAL A 39 -6.31 5.33 15.26
N GLY A 40 -5.39 5.95 14.52
CA GLY A 40 -3.97 5.64 14.58
C GLY A 40 -3.30 6.29 15.81
N VAL A 41 -2.63 5.50 16.62
CA VAL A 41 -1.88 5.97 17.80
C VAL A 41 -0.46 5.45 17.71
N MET A 42 0.52 6.29 18.05
CA MET A 42 1.93 5.91 18.12
C MET A 42 2.62 6.53 19.34
N LEU A 43 3.69 5.92 19.76
CA LEU A 43 4.61 6.49 20.75
C LEU A 43 5.75 7.24 20.04
N PRO A 44 6.44 8.18 20.74
CA PRO A 44 7.63 8.83 20.20
C PRO A 44 8.67 7.80 19.75
N SER A 45 9.20 7.96 18.54
CA SER A 45 10.17 7.04 17.93
C SER A 45 11.58 7.61 17.83
N ASN A 46 11.77 8.87 18.22
CA ASN A 46 13.07 9.54 18.20
C ASN A 46 13.20 10.55 19.35
N PRO A 47 14.44 10.97 19.70
CA PRO A 47 14.70 11.87 20.83
C PRO A 47 13.94 13.20 20.75
N LEU A 48 13.82 13.78 19.56
CA LEU A 48 13.13 15.06 19.37
C LEU A 48 11.65 14.97 19.73
N GLN A 49 10.97 13.90 19.30
CA GLN A 49 9.57 13.65 19.66
C GLN A 49 9.40 13.42 21.16
N HIS A 50 10.33 12.69 21.82
CA HIS A 50 10.32 12.52 23.28
C HIS A 50 10.42 13.86 24.02
N LEU A 51 11.35 14.72 23.64
CA LEU A 51 11.52 16.03 24.25
C LEU A 51 10.30 16.92 24.04
N LEU A 52 9.73 16.91 22.83
CA LEU A 52 8.53 17.67 22.50
C LEU A 52 7.34 17.26 23.38
N LEU A 53 7.07 15.96 23.47
CA LEU A 53 5.94 15.44 24.25
C LEU A 53 6.15 15.62 25.77
N GLN A 54 7.39 15.52 26.24
CA GLN A 54 7.70 15.79 27.65
C GLN A 54 7.39 17.25 28.01
N GLY A 55 7.69 18.18 27.11
CA GLY A 55 7.37 19.61 27.31
C GLY A 55 5.88 19.93 27.24
N LEU A 56 5.14 19.23 26.39
CA LEU A 56 3.70 19.47 26.18
C LEU A 56 2.80 18.72 27.17
N ALA A 57 3.25 17.61 27.71
CA ALA A 57 2.53 16.73 28.65
C ALA A 57 1.10 16.34 28.19
N ARG A 58 0.87 16.25 26.86
CA ARG A 58 -0.42 15.90 26.25
C ARG A 58 -0.19 15.23 24.88
N PRO A 59 -1.16 14.42 24.39
CA PRO A 59 -1.14 13.92 23.02
C PRO A 59 -1.16 15.05 21.99
N ILE A 60 -0.53 14.83 20.85
CA ILE A 60 -0.55 15.73 19.70
C ILE A 60 -1.02 14.97 18.46
N VAL A 61 -1.62 15.68 17.52
CA VAL A 61 -1.96 15.13 16.21
C VAL A 61 -0.71 15.25 15.32
N MET A 62 -0.32 14.13 14.72
CA MET A 62 0.83 14.04 13.82
C MET A 62 0.36 13.69 12.41
N THR A 63 0.90 14.39 11.42
CA THR A 63 0.71 14.08 10.00
C THR A 63 2.02 14.27 9.26
N SER A 64 2.12 13.78 8.02
CA SER A 64 3.28 14.01 7.17
C SER A 64 3.41 15.49 6.79
N GLY A 65 4.66 15.98 6.71
CA GLY A 65 4.97 17.36 6.33
C GLY A 65 5.01 17.54 4.81
N ASN A 66 3.83 17.59 4.17
CA ASN A 66 3.69 17.75 2.73
C ASN A 66 2.38 18.47 2.35
N LEU A 67 2.37 19.08 1.18
CA LEU A 67 1.13 19.48 0.51
C LEU A 67 0.41 18.22 -0.03
N SER A 68 -0.92 18.29 -0.13
CA SER A 68 -1.72 17.18 -0.67
C SER A 68 -1.25 16.81 -2.09
N GLY A 69 -1.02 15.51 -2.33
CA GLY A 69 -0.53 14.99 -3.63
C GLY A 69 0.97 15.20 -3.86
N ARG A 70 1.74 15.59 -2.83
CA ARG A 70 3.20 15.68 -2.90
C ARG A 70 3.86 14.81 -1.83
N PRO A 71 5.07 14.29 -2.08
CA PRO A 71 5.82 13.59 -1.07
C PRO A 71 6.25 14.52 0.09
N PRO A 72 6.49 13.98 1.29
CA PRO A 72 7.01 14.76 2.41
C PRO A 72 8.34 15.47 2.09
N ALA A 73 8.50 16.68 2.62
CA ALA A 73 9.74 17.45 2.51
C ALA A 73 10.92 16.70 3.14
N LEU A 74 12.04 16.62 2.43
CA LEU A 74 13.26 15.94 2.87
C LEU A 74 14.35 16.89 3.37
N SER A 75 14.22 18.18 3.15
CA SER A 75 15.19 19.18 3.63
C SER A 75 14.51 20.34 4.35
N ASN A 76 15.27 21.00 5.23
CA ASN A 76 14.81 22.19 5.92
C ASN A 76 14.39 23.30 4.95
N ALA A 77 15.15 23.50 3.86
CA ALA A 77 14.85 24.51 2.85
C ALA A 77 13.53 24.19 2.12
N GLN A 78 13.32 22.92 1.75
CA GLN A 78 12.09 22.48 1.13
C GLN A 78 10.89 22.67 2.08
N ALA A 79 11.01 22.25 3.35
CA ALA A 79 9.95 22.39 4.33
C ALA A 79 9.57 23.87 4.56
N LEU A 80 10.57 24.76 4.70
CA LEU A 80 10.35 26.18 4.86
C LEU A 80 9.66 26.83 3.65
N ASN A 81 9.95 26.34 2.44
CA ASN A 81 9.34 26.87 1.22
C ASN A 81 7.94 26.33 0.98
N GLU A 82 7.74 25.01 1.13
CA GLU A 82 6.48 24.38 0.74
C GLU A 82 5.39 24.47 1.81
N LEU A 83 5.77 24.58 3.08
CA LEU A 83 4.84 24.55 4.21
C LEU A 83 4.65 25.94 4.88
N ALA A 84 5.26 26.99 4.33
CA ALA A 84 5.21 28.34 4.91
C ALA A 84 3.77 28.87 5.09
N ASP A 85 2.88 28.55 4.14
CA ASP A 85 1.51 29.03 4.15
C ASP A 85 0.56 28.24 5.07
N ILE A 86 1.04 27.11 5.63
CA ILE A 86 0.20 26.24 6.48
C ILE A 86 0.77 26.02 7.88
N ALA A 87 2.04 26.32 8.12
CA ALA A 87 2.70 26.13 9.41
C ALA A 87 2.96 27.46 10.10
N ASP A 88 2.54 27.59 11.36
CA ASP A 88 2.81 28.76 12.21
C ASP A 88 4.26 28.80 12.70
N GLY A 89 4.95 27.66 12.72
CA GLY A 89 6.34 27.55 13.16
C GLY A 89 7.00 26.27 12.70
N PHE A 90 8.35 26.27 12.75
CA PHE A 90 9.17 25.15 12.30
C PHE A 90 10.16 24.74 13.39
N LEU A 91 10.16 23.45 13.73
CA LEU A 91 11.20 22.83 14.54
C LEU A 91 12.12 22.07 13.60
N LEU A 92 13.27 22.62 13.31
CA LEU A 92 14.23 22.11 12.34
C LEU A 92 15.39 21.40 13.04
N HIS A 93 16.13 20.58 12.29
CA HIS A 93 17.35 19.90 12.75
C HIS A 93 18.45 19.96 11.66
N ASN A 94 19.68 19.69 12.07
CA ASN A 94 20.86 19.75 11.22
C ASN A 94 21.33 18.38 10.72
N ARG A 95 20.51 17.32 10.86
CA ARG A 95 20.78 15.98 10.33
C ARG A 95 19.98 15.78 9.04
N ASP A 96 20.68 15.50 7.95
CA ASP A 96 20.04 15.27 6.66
C ASP A 96 19.15 14.04 6.67
N ILE A 97 18.02 14.13 5.97
CA ILE A 97 17.14 13.01 5.68
C ILE A 97 17.59 12.41 4.34
N VAL A 98 18.29 11.29 4.41
CA VAL A 98 18.87 10.63 3.21
C VAL A 98 17.79 9.99 2.36
N GLN A 99 16.75 9.43 3.00
CA GLN A 99 15.62 8.78 2.33
C GLN A 99 14.32 9.08 3.04
N ARG A 100 13.26 9.23 2.25
CA ARG A 100 11.90 9.19 2.77
C ARG A 100 11.64 7.82 3.42
N MET A 101 11.03 7.86 4.59
CA MET A 101 10.59 6.67 5.30
C MET A 101 9.25 6.97 5.97
N ASP A 102 8.19 6.32 5.51
CA ASP A 102 6.88 6.41 6.15
C ASP A 102 6.87 5.63 7.48
N ASP A 103 5.93 5.93 8.36
CA ASP A 103 5.69 5.11 9.53
C ASP A 103 4.97 3.82 9.15
N SER A 104 5.34 2.72 9.77
CA SER A 104 4.61 1.48 9.63
C SER A 104 3.23 1.59 10.26
N LEU A 105 2.25 0.93 9.64
CA LEU A 105 0.86 0.92 10.10
C LEU A 105 0.42 -0.51 10.38
N VAL A 106 -0.04 -0.76 11.59
CA VAL A 106 -0.40 -2.10 12.07
C VAL A 106 -1.75 -2.02 12.80
N ARG A 107 -2.62 -2.99 12.62
CA ARG A 107 -3.80 -3.12 13.46
C ARG A 107 -3.45 -3.68 14.83
N SER A 108 -4.28 -3.42 15.83
CA SER A 108 -4.12 -3.98 17.18
C SER A 108 -4.12 -5.51 17.21
N SER A 109 -4.64 -6.17 16.17
CA SER A 109 -4.57 -7.63 15.95
C SER A 109 -3.19 -8.13 15.51
N GLY A 110 -2.27 -7.24 15.12
CA GLY A 110 -0.96 -7.58 14.54
C GLY A 110 -0.93 -7.58 13.01
N GLU A 111 -2.05 -7.33 12.36
CA GLU A 111 -2.12 -7.26 10.90
C GLU A 111 -1.34 -6.05 10.36
N MET A 112 -0.37 -6.30 9.49
CA MET A 112 0.46 -5.27 8.86
C MET A 112 -0.26 -4.64 7.67
N LEU A 113 -0.56 -3.34 7.74
CA LEU A 113 -1.20 -2.59 6.65
C LEU A 113 -0.20 -1.80 5.81
N ARG A 114 0.89 -1.34 6.43
CA ARG A 114 2.02 -0.69 5.77
C ARG A 114 3.30 -1.10 6.43
N ARG A 115 4.20 -1.70 5.65
CA ARG A 115 5.53 -2.10 6.11
C ARG A 115 6.53 -1.01 5.74
N ALA A 116 7.08 -0.31 6.74
CA ALA A 116 8.02 0.79 6.55
C ALA A 116 8.95 0.90 7.77
N ARG A 117 9.13 2.07 8.35
CA ARG A 117 10.03 2.32 9.49
C ARG A 117 9.86 1.28 10.60
N GLY A 118 11.01 0.72 11.04
CA GLY A 118 11.10 -0.25 12.12
C GLY A 118 10.92 -1.71 11.68
N TYR A 119 10.42 -1.95 10.45
CA TYR A 119 10.32 -3.27 9.84
C TYR A 119 11.15 -3.41 8.56
N VAL A 120 11.35 -2.30 7.86
CA VAL A 120 12.24 -2.21 6.71
C VAL A 120 13.61 -1.73 7.21
N PRO A 121 14.71 -2.30 6.73
CA PRO A 121 14.87 -3.27 5.66
C PRO A 121 15.12 -4.72 6.15
N ASP A 122 14.48 -5.15 7.20
CA ASP A 122 14.65 -6.51 7.70
C ASP A 122 14.26 -7.54 6.65
N ALA A 123 15.11 -8.55 6.47
CA ALA A 123 14.85 -9.62 5.53
C ALA A 123 13.67 -10.49 5.95
N LEU A 124 12.85 -10.87 5.00
CA LEU A 124 11.78 -11.85 5.15
C LEU A 124 12.25 -13.19 4.61
N PRO A 125 12.04 -14.29 5.33
CA PRO A 125 12.36 -15.60 4.82
C PRO A 125 11.37 -15.97 3.71
N LEU A 126 11.88 -16.47 2.59
CA LEU A 126 11.04 -17.02 1.54
C LEU A 126 10.30 -18.28 2.03
N PRO A 127 9.15 -18.62 1.42
CA PRO A 127 8.44 -19.84 1.71
C PRO A 127 9.30 -21.10 1.57
N PRO A 128 8.98 -22.18 2.32
CA PRO A 128 9.68 -23.46 2.19
C PRO A 128 9.66 -23.96 0.73
N GLY A 129 10.81 -24.42 0.25
CA GLY A 129 11.01 -24.87 -1.13
C GLY A 129 11.54 -23.76 -2.07
N LEU A 130 11.52 -22.49 -1.67
CA LEU A 130 12.14 -21.38 -2.40
C LEU A 130 13.49 -21.01 -1.77
N GLY A 131 14.39 -21.97 -1.68
CA GLY A 131 15.61 -21.85 -0.86
C GLY A 131 16.86 -21.36 -1.57
N ASP A 132 16.88 -21.27 -2.89
CA ASP A 132 18.11 -20.91 -3.65
C ASP A 132 17.72 -20.18 -4.94
N ILE A 133 17.05 -19.04 -4.80
CA ILE A 133 16.70 -18.23 -5.95
C ILE A 133 17.87 -17.32 -6.38
N PRO A 134 18.07 -17.12 -7.70
CA PRO A 134 19.06 -16.15 -8.17
C PRO A 134 18.65 -14.72 -7.76
N PRO A 135 19.58 -13.76 -7.75
CA PRO A 135 19.25 -12.37 -7.47
C PRO A 135 18.14 -11.83 -8.38
N LEU A 136 16.99 -11.57 -7.81
CA LEU A 136 15.78 -11.17 -8.49
C LEU A 136 15.29 -9.83 -7.93
N LEU A 137 15.02 -8.87 -8.83
CA LEU A 137 14.44 -7.58 -8.51
C LEU A 137 12.97 -7.57 -8.92
N ALA A 138 12.06 -7.46 -7.95
CA ALA A 138 10.63 -7.25 -8.22
C ALA A 138 10.25 -5.80 -7.94
N LEU A 139 9.55 -5.14 -8.88
CA LEU A 139 9.32 -3.70 -8.85
C LEU A 139 7.90 -3.28 -8.44
N GLY A 140 6.98 -4.23 -8.33
CA GLY A 140 5.60 -3.95 -7.94
C GLY A 140 4.81 -3.13 -8.97
N ALA A 141 3.58 -2.78 -8.61
CA ALA A 141 2.71 -1.85 -9.34
C ALA A 141 3.02 -0.40 -8.97
N ASP A 142 2.34 0.59 -9.59
CA ASP A 142 2.60 2.00 -9.32
C ASP A 142 1.98 2.48 -8.00
N MET A 143 0.76 2.04 -7.67
CA MET A 143 0.06 2.47 -6.46
C MET A 143 0.55 1.71 -5.23
N LYS A 144 0.76 2.44 -4.12
CA LYS A 144 1.28 1.87 -2.85
C LYS A 144 2.57 1.08 -3.07
N ASN A 145 3.40 1.56 -3.97
CA ASN A 145 4.56 0.84 -4.46
C ASN A 145 5.54 0.47 -3.35
N THR A 146 6.07 -0.73 -3.47
CA THR A 146 7.29 -1.24 -2.85
C THR A 146 8.05 -2.06 -3.88
N PHE A 147 9.39 -2.06 -3.84
CA PHE A 147 10.18 -3.02 -4.58
C PHE A 147 10.78 -4.08 -3.65
N CYS A 148 11.24 -5.17 -4.21
CA CYS A 148 11.81 -6.28 -3.46
C CYS A 148 13.13 -6.74 -4.09
N LEU A 149 14.13 -6.91 -3.25
CA LEU A 149 15.40 -7.56 -3.57
C LEU A 149 15.36 -8.98 -2.99
N ALA A 150 15.26 -9.99 -3.83
CA ALA A 150 15.22 -11.37 -3.37
C ALA A 150 16.46 -12.15 -3.84
N ARG A 151 17.08 -12.94 -2.94
CA ARG A 151 18.27 -13.74 -3.23
C ARG A 151 18.37 -14.90 -2.23
N GLY A 152 18.74 -16.07 -2.72
CA GLY A 152 18.86 -17.25 -1.88
C GLY A 152 17.51 -17.59 -1.25
N SER A 153 17.43 -17.57 0.06
CA SER A 153 16.20 -17.87 0.83
C SER A 153 15.54 -16.64 1.45
N GLU A 154 15.92 -15.43 1.05
CA GLU A 154 15.47 -14.19 1.68
C GLU A 154 14.98 -13.16 0.66
N ALA A 155 14.03 -12.34 1.11
CA ALA A 155 13.52 -11.19 0.41
C ALA A 155 13.61 -9.94 1.28
N VAL A 156 14.16 -8.86 0.74
CA VAL A 156 14.23 -7.55 1.38
C VAL A 156 13.28 -6.60 0.66
N LEU A 157 12.20 -6.23 1.32
CA LEU A 157 11.25 -5.24 0.80
C LEU A 157 11.77 -3.82 1.04
N SER A 158 11.51 -2.94 0.10
CA SER A 158 11.70 -1.50 0.31
C SER A 158 10.63 -0.94 1.25
N GLN A 159 10.84 0.30 1.67
CA GLN A 159 9.78 1.10 2.28
C GLN A 159 8.65 1.36 1.27
N HIS A 160 7.50 1.73 1.80
CA HIS A 160 6.35 2.20 1.02
C HIS A 160 6.65 3.57 0.38
N PHE A 161 6.42 3.73 -0.92
CA PHE A 161 6.62 4.98 -1.65
C PHE A 161 5.33 5.73 -1.97
N GLY A 162 4.19 5.09 -1.94
CA GLY A 162 2.93 5.64 -2.41
C GLY A 162 2.74 5.42 -3.91
N ASP A 163 2.19 6.41 -4.59
CA ASP A 163 1.93 6.33 -6.03
C ASP A 163 3.13 6.88 -6.81
N LEU A 164 3.74 6.05 -7.66
CA LEU A 164 4.86 6.45 -8.51
C LEU A 164 4.45 7.52 -9.53
N GLY A 165 3.16 7.68 -9.80
CA GLY A 165 2.60 8.73 -10.64
C GLY A 165 2.67 10.13 -10.02
N GLU A 166 2.82 10.25 -8.70
CA GLU A 166 2.93 11.53 -8.02
C GLU A 166 4.28 12.21 -8.29
N GLU A 167 4.27 13.55 -8.31
CA GLU A 167 5.46 14.36 -8.60
C GLU A 167 6.61 14.04 -7.64
N GLY A 168 7.78 13.70 -8.18
CA GLY A 168 9.01 13.44 -7.42
C GLY A 168 9.09 12.05 -6.76
N VAL A 169 8.01 11.29 -6.68
CA VAL A 169 8.00 9.97 -6.03
C VAL A 169 8.85 8.96 -6.82
N GLU A 170 8.73 8.92 -8.14
CA GLU A 170 9.54 8.04 -8.98
C GLU A 170 11.05 8.28 -8.80
N GLN A 171 11.46 9.55 -8.69
CA GLN A 171 12.88 9.88 -8.47
C GLN A 171 13.36 9.37 -7.10
N GLN A 172 12.58 9.57 -6.05
CA GLN A 172 12.87 9.04 -4.71
C GLN A 172 12.96 7.52 -4.71
N TRP A 173 12.05 6.85 -5.39
CA TRP A 173 12.02 5.40 -5.57
C TRP A 173 13.29 4.89 -6.26
N ARG A 174 13.72 5.52 -7.37
CA ARG A 174 14.96 5.17 -8.07
C ARG A 174 16.21 5.35 -7.20
N SER A 175 16.26 6.46 -6.46
CA SER A 175 17.37 6.75 -5.53
C SER A 175 17.44 5.73 -4.40
N ALA A 176 16.29 5.34 -3.86
CA ALA A 176 16.20 4.32 -2.83
C ALA A 176 16.61 2.94 -3.33
N LEU A 177 16.21 2.58 -4.55
CA LEU A 177 16.62 1.32 -5.18
C LEU A 177 18.15 1.26 -5.36
N GLN A 178 18.75 2.32 -5.89
CA GLN A 178 20.20 2.39 -6.04
C GLN A 178 20.93 2.27 -4.69
N LEU A 179 20.44 2.96 -3.67
CA LEU A 179 21.00 2.90 -2.33
C LEU A 179 20.90 1.49 -1.74
N MET A 180 19.73 0.85 -1.82
CA MET A 180 19.57 -0.52 -1.33
C MET A 180 20.41 -1.52 -2.09
N GLN A 181 20.50 -1.42 -3.41
CA GLN A 181 21.41 -2.25 -4.20
C GLN A 181 22.88 -2.09 -3.77
N SER A 182 23.30 -0.87 -3.47
CA SER A 182 24.65 -0.59 -2.98
C SER A 182 24.89 -1.18 -1.58
N ILE A 183 23.96 -0.95 -0.63
CA ILE A 183 24.07 -1.46 0.75
C ILE A 183 24.15 -2.99 0.80
N TYR A 184 23.33 -3.66 -0.01
CA TYR A 184 23.26 -5.12 -0.04
C TYR A 184 24.22 -5.76 -1.04
N ALA A 185 25.07 -4.96 -1.73
CA ALA A 185 25.89 -5.43 -2.86
C ALA A 185 25.05 -6.32 -3.80
N PHE A 186 23.86 -5.82 -4.16
CA PHE A 186 22.86 -6.58 -4.89
C PHE A 186 22.91 -6.24 -6.38
N VAL A 187 23.27 -7.23 -7.19
CA VAL A 187 23.25 -7.12 -8.66
C VAL A 187 22.17 -8.05 -9.18
N PRO A 188 21.04 -7.53 -9.67
CA PRO A 188 19.95 -8.35 -10.17
C PRO A 188 20.37 -9.10 -11.44
N GLN A 189 19.94 -10.34 -11.55
CA GLN A 189 20.08 -11.15 -12.76
C GLN A 189 18.77 -11.17 -13.57
N ARG A 190 17.66 -10.78 -12.98
CA ARG A 190 16.33 -10.80 -13.54
C ARG A 190 15.46 -9.73 -12.89
N VAL A 191 14.51 -9.19 -13.65
CA VAL A 191 13.52 -8.22 -13.15
C VAL A 191 12.13 -8.79 -13.34
N VAL A 192 11.27 -8.61 -12.32
CA VAL A 192 9.86 -9.00 -12.36
C VAL A 192 9.00 -7.76 -12.17
N VAL A 193 7.97 -7.62 -12.99
CA VAL A 193 7.05 -6.48 -13.00
C VAL A 193 5.60 -6.94 -13.13
N ASP A 194 4.68 -6.03 -12.82
CA ASP A 194 3.27 -6.19 -13.13
C ASP A 194 3.06 -6.27 -14.65
N ALA A 195 2.08 -7.05 -15.09
CA ALA A 195 1.72 -7.21 -16.50
C ALA A 195 1.19 -5.90 -17.13
N HIS A 196 0.85 -4.88 -16.33
CA HIS A 196 0.33 -3.62 -16.83
C HIS A 196 1.44 -2.79 -17.52
N PRO A 197 1.39 -2.57 -18.86
CA PRO A 197 2.47 -1.93 -19.60
C PRO A 197 2.59 -0.43 -19.34
N GLY A 198 1.55 0.19 -18.79
CA GLY A 198 1.48 1.62 -18.50
C GLY A 198 2.09 1.99 -17.15
N TYR A 199 2.42 1.04 -16.28
CA TYR A 199 3.05 1.37 -15.01
C TYR A 199 4.48 1.89 -15.20
N ARG A 200 4.85 2.91 -14.42
CA ARG A 200 6.19 3.52 -14.45
C ARG A 200 7.26 2.51 -14.06
N SER A 201 6.96 1.66 -13.08
CA SER A 201 7.83 0.55 -12.69
C SER A 201 8.11 -0.40 -13.85
N THR A 202 7.08 -0.79 -14.63
CA THR A 202 7.18 -1.64 -15.81
C THR A 202 7.96 -0.96 -16.94
N GLN A 203 7.65 0.31 -17.22
CA GLN A 203 8.33 1.08 -18.26
C GLN A 203 9.82 1.28 -17.95
N TRP A 204 10.13 1.58 -16.69
CA TRP A 204 11.53 1.71 -16.27
C TRP A 204 12.28 0.36 -16.38
N ALA A 205 11.66 -0.75 -15.97
CA ALA A 205 12.24 -2.07 -16.09
C ALA A 205 12.58 -2.45 -17.54
N ALA A 206 11.72 -2.06 -18.49
CA ALA A 206 11.95 -2.32 -19.91
C ALA A 206 13.20 -1.62 -20.46
N SER A 207 13.71 -0.59 -19.76
CA SER A 207 14.98 0.09 -20.13
C SER A 207 16.23 -0.62 -19.61
N LEU A 208 16.08 -1.62 -18.74
CA LEU A 208 17.22 -2.35 -18.15
C LEU A 208 17.70 -3.47 -19.08
N PRO A 209 19.03 -3.70 -19.17
CA PRO A 209 19.58 -4.78 -19.98
C PRO A 209 19.51 -6.13 -19.23
N LEU A 210 18.34 -6.50 -18.75
CA LEU A 210 18.09 -7.69 -17.94
C LEU A 210 16.88 -8.46 -18.47
N PRO A 211 16.85 -9.80 -18.30
CA PRO A 211 15.64 -10.57 -18.55
C PRO A 211 14.47 -10.02 -17.73
N LEU A 212 13.36 -9.72 -18.40
CA LEU A 212 12.14 -9.17 -17.82
C LEU A 212 11.05 -10.23 -17.81
N GLU A 213 10.44 -10.43 -16.66
CA GLU A 213 9.26 -11.28 -16.49
C GLU A 213 8.08 -10.44 -16.03
N THR A 214 6.91 -10.75 -16.56
CA THR A 214 5.64 -10.12 -16.16
C THR A 214 4.78 -11.09 -15.37
N VAL A 215 4.10 -10.59 -14.35
CA VAL A 215 3.19 -11.35 -13.50
C VAL A 215 1.83 -10.66 -13.51
N LEU A 216 0.75 -11.43 -13.60
CA LEU A 216 -0.60 -10.91 -13.47
C LEU A 216 -0.81 -10.32 -12.07
N HIS A 217 -1.46 -9.17 -11.99
CA HIS A 217 -1.69 -8.41 -10.77
C HIS A 217 -2.31 -9.28 -9.66
N HIS A 218 -3.40 -9.95 -9.98
CA HIS A 218 -4.14 -10.79 -9.03
C HIS A 218 -3.38 -12.06 -8.63
N HIS A 219 -2.55 -12.61 -9.53
CA HIS A 219 -1.64 -13.70 -9.16
C HIS A 219 -0.59 -13.23 -8.16
N ALA A 220 -0.04 -12.02 -8.34
CA ALA A 220 0.90 -11.45 -7.39
C ALA A 220 0.26 -11.25 -5.99
N HIS A 221 -0.98 -10.77 -5.91
CA HIS A 221 -1.73 -10.68 -4.64
C HIS A 221 -1.88 -12.05 -3.97
N ALA A 222 -2.30 -13.06 -4.72
CA ALA A 222 -2.47 -14.42 -4.19
C ALA A 222 -1.13 -15.01 -3.72
N ALA A 223 -0.08 -14.88 -4.53
CA ALA A 223 1.27 -15.36 -4.19
C ALA A 223 1.84 -14.65 -2.95
N ALA A 224 1.60 -13.35 -2.80
CA ALA A 224 2.00 -12.60 -1.60
C ALA A 224 1.30 -13.13 -0.35
N CYS A 225 -0.01 -13.42 -0.42
CA CYS A 225 -0.76 -14.02 0.68
C CYS A 225 -0.22 -15.42 1.03
N LEU A 226 0.06 -16.26 0.04
CA LEU A 226 0.69 -17.56 0.27
C LEU A 226 2.06 -17.43 0.95
N ALA A 227 2.87 -16.46 0.49
CA ALA A 227 4.20 -16.21 1.06
C ALA A 227 4.12 -15.73 2.52
N GLU A 228 3.22 -14.82 2.84
CA GLU A 228 2.98 -14.33 4.19
C GLU A 228 2.59 -15.46 5.15
N HIS A 229 1.78 -16.41 4.69
CA HIS A 229 1.38 -17.60 5.44
C HIS A 229 2.38 -18.76 5.33
N ARG A 230 3.52 -18.55 4.68
CA ARG A 230 4.59 -19.54 4.50
C ARG A 230 4.11 -20.84 3.84
N TRP A 231 3.15 -20.72 2.92
CA TRP A 231 2.70 -21.85 2.12
C TRP A 231 3.89 -22.44 1.36
N PRO A 232 4.14 -23.75 1.43
CA PRO A 232 5.32 -24.31 0.77
C PRO A 232 5.18 -24.33 -0.75
N LEU A 233 6.32 -24.32 -1.47
CA LEU A 233 6.37 -24.34 -2.93
C LEU A 233 5.61 -25.55 -3.53
N ASP A 234 5.65 -26.68 -2.84
CA ASP A 234 4.98 -27.93 -3.19
C ASP A 234 3.64 -28.13 -2.47
N GLY A 235 3.10 -27.10 -1.85
CA GLY A 235 1.86 -27.13 -1.08
C GLY A 235 0.58 -27.34 -1.90
N GLY A 236 0.72 -27.38 -3.24
CA GLY A 236 -0.40 -27.54 -4.16
C GLY A 236 -1.16 -26.24 -4.41
N ASP A 237 -2.29 -26.38 -5.13
CA ASP A 237 -3.12 -25.24 -5.52
C ASP A 237 -4.02 -24.80 -4.38
N VAL A 238 -4.33 -23.50 -4.38
CA VAL A 238 -5.34 -22.89 -3.51
C VAL A 238 -6.36 -22.12 -4.33
N ILE A 239 -7.55 -21.93 -3.78
CA ILE A 239 -8.54 -21.03 -4.34
C ILE A 239 -8.33 -19.65 -3.72
N ALA A 240 -8.05 -18.67 -4.56
CA ALA A 240 -7.90 -17.28 -4.16
C ALA A 240 -9.11 -16.45 -4.62
N LEU A 241 -9.67 -15.67 -3.71
CA LEU A 241 -10.62 -14.60 -4.02
C LEU A 241 -9.86 -13.29 -3.93
N THR A 242 -9.62 -12.66 -5.08
CA THR A 242 -8.92 -11.39 -5.18
C THR A 242 -9.94 -10.28 -5.43
N LEU A 243 -10.13 -9.42 -4.41
CA LEU A 243 -11.18 -8.40 -4.38
C LEU A 243 -10.54 -7.00 -4.31
N ASP A 244 -9.81 -6.65 -5.34
CA ASP A 244 -9.21 -5.33 -5.50
C ASP A 244 -10.02 -4.43 -6.43
N GLY A 245 -9.62 -3.15 -6.53
CA GLY A 245 -10.37 -2.18 -7.33
C GLY A 245 -10.20 -2.39 -8.83
N ILE A 246 -8.96 -2.68 -9.28
CA ILE A 246 -8.62 -2.91 -10.67
C ILE A 246 -7.19 -3.46 -10.80
N GLY A 247 -7.00 -4.46 -11.62
CA GLY A 247 -5.71 -5.00 -12.02
C GLY A 247 -5.75 -5.54 -13.43
N MET A 248 -4.59 -5.64 -14.07
CA MET A 248 -4.53 -6.23 -15.40
C MET A 248 -4.60 -7.74 -15.32
N GLY A 249 -5.61 -8.29 -15.96
CA GLY A 249 -5.81 -9.71 -16.16
C GLY A 249 -5.29 -10.19 -17.51
N GLU A 250 -5.69 -11.39 -17.90
CA GLU A 250 -5.33 -11.99 -19.17
C GLU A 250 -5.88 -11.18 -20.35
N ASN A 251 -5.12 -11.15 -21.44
CA ASN A 251 -5.49 -10.48 -22.70
C ASN A 251 -5.82 -8.99 -22.55
N GLY A 252 -5.28 -8.33 -21.53
CA GLY A 252 -5.52 -6.92 -21.27
C GLY A 252 -6.89 -6.63 -20.64
N ALA A 253 -7.60 -7.63 -20.15
CA ALA A 253 -8.84 -7.45 -19.42
C ALA A 253 -8.59 -6.73 -18.09
N LEU A 254 -9.54 -5.92 -17.66
CA LEU A 254 -9.51 -5.29 -16.35
C LEU A 254 -10.26 -6.18 -15.36
N TRP A 255 -9.54 -6.73 -14.41
CA TRP A 255 -10.06 -7.58 -13.35
C TRP A 255 -10.24 -6.77 -12.05
N GLY A 256 -11.17 -7.20 -11.19
CA GLY A 256 -11.42 -6.51 -9.93
C GLY A 256 -12.02 -7.40 -8.84
N GLY A 257 -12.71 -8.48 -9.20
CA GLY A 257 -13.31 -9.40 -8.24
C GLY A 257 -13.28 -10.80 -8.79
N GLU A 258 -12.12 -11.48 -8.65
CA GLU A 258 -11.81 -12.72 -9.35
C GLU A 258 -11.69 -13.91 -8.41
N CYS A 259 -12.09 -15.08 -8.90
CA CYS A 259 -11.85 -16.38 -8.29
C CYS A 259 -10.80 -17.11 -9.13
N LEU A 260 -9.67 -17.41 -8.50
CA LEU A 260 -8.50 -17.97 -9.16
C LEU A 260 -8.10 -19.29 -8.49
N ARG A 261 -7.65 -20.26 -9.29
CA ARG A 261 -6.86 -21.41 -8.79
C ARG A 261 -5.39 -21.09 -8.98
N VAL A 262 -4.64 -21.00 -7.88
CA VAL A 262 -3.26 -20.51 -7.90
C VAL A 262 -2.32 -21.38 -7.09
N ASN A 263 -1.08 -21.39 -7.54
CA ASN A 263 0.12 -21.71 -6.78
C ASN A 263 1.21 -20.69 -7.12
N TYR A 264 2.46 -20.83 -6.67
CA TYR A 264 3.52 -19.86 -6.99
C TYR A 264 3.92 -19.81 -8.47
N ARG A 265 3.54 -20.80 -9.28
CA ARG A 265 3.94 -20.92 -10.70
C ARG A 265 2.81 -20.65 -11.66
N GLU A 266 1.59 -21.01 -11.26
CA GLU A 266 0.44 -21.06 -12.14
C GLU A 266 -0.73 -20.29 -11.55
N CYS A 267 -1.50 -19.68 -12.43
CA CYS A 267 -2.72 -18.96 -12.13
C CYS A 267 -3.76 -19.31 -13.19
N GLU A 268 -4.86 -19.92 -12.76
CA GLU A 268 -5.99 -20.23 -13.64
C GLU A 268 -7.19 -19.40 -13.20
N HIS A 269 -7.78 -18.68 -14.14
CA HIS A 269 -8.99 -17.91 -13.91
C HIS A 269 -10.22 -18.83 -13.93
N LEU A 270 -10.89 -18.98 -12.79
CA LEU A 270 -12.09 -19.81 -12.65
C LEU A 270 -13.37 -19.03 -12.91
N GLY A 271 -13.35 -17.72 -12.72
CA GLY A 271 -14.48 -16.82 -12.88
C GLY A 271 -14.35 -15.59 -12.00
N GLY A 272 -15.30 -14.68 -12.11
CA GLY A 272 -15.26 -13.43 -11.35
C GLY A 272 -16.56 -12.66 -11.45
N LEU A 273 -16.57 -11.47 -10.89
CA LEU A 273 -17.67 -10.53 -11.08
C LEU A 273 -17.77 -10.16 -12.57
N PRO A 274 -18.99 -10.18 -13.15
CA PRO A 274 -19.16 -9.80 -14.55
C PRO A 274 -18.67 -8.38 -14.80
N ALA A 275 -17.98 -8.18 -15.91
CA ALA A 275 -17.48 -6.85 -16.29
C ALA A 275 -18.65 -5.88 -16.56
N VAL A 276 -18.51 -4.66 -16.06
CA VAL A 276 -19.41 -3.53 -16.31
C VAL A 276 -18.61 -2.32 -16.76
N ALA A 277 -19.29 -1.36 -17.37
CA ALA A 277 -18.67 -0.07 -17.68
C ALA A 277 -18.18 0.60 -16.38
N LEU A 278 -17.10 1.39 -16.48
CA LEU A 278 -16.58 2.22 -15.39
C LEU A 278 -17.09 3.65 -15.55
N PRO A 279 -18.22 4.02 -14.91
CA PRO A 279 -18.83 5.33 -15.11
C PRO A 279 -17.93 6.47 -14.61
N GLY A 280 -17.34 7.23 -15.55
CA GLY A 280 -16.36 8.29 -15.27
C GLY A 280 -14.91 7.80 -15.17
N GLY A 281 -14.58 6.61 -15.68
CA GLY A 281 -13.22 6.07 -15.70
C GLY A 281 -12.58 6.03 -14.33
N ASP A 282 -11.44 6.70 -14.12
CA ASP A 282 -10.71 6.75 -12.84
C ASP A 282 -11.55 7.22 -11.64
N LEU A 283 -12.62 7.99 -11.89
CA LEU A 283 -13.53 8.37 -10.81
C LEU A 283 -14.28 7.17 -10.22
N ALA A 284 -14.47 6.10 -10.98
CA ALA A 284 -15.13 4.89 -10.48
C ALA A 284 -14.26 4.19 -9.40
N ALA A 285 -12.93 4.23 -9.53
CA ALA A 285 -12.03 3.71 -8.50
C ALA A 285 -12.05 4.56 -7.22
N ARG A 286 -12.17 5.89 -7.34
CA ARG A 286 -12.24 6.83 -6.20
C ARG A 286 -13.62 6.95 -5.59
N GLN A 287 -14.66 6.56 -6.31
CA GLN A 287 -16.07 6.65 -5.93
C GLN A 287 -16.78 5.30 -6.18
N PRO A 288 -16.58 4.30 -5.30
CA PRO A 288 -17.07 2.91 -5.50
C PRO A 288 -18.57 2.78 -5.74
N TRP A 289 -19.36 3.77 -5.31
CA TRP A 289 -20.79 3.81 -5.60
C TRP A 289 -21.13 3.84 -7.10
N ARG A 290 -20.20 4.30 -7.96
CA ARG A 290 -20.35 4.29 -9.42
C ARG A 290 -20.33 2.87 -9.96
N ASN A 291 -19.40 2.05 -9.48
CA ASN A 291 -19.30 0.62 -9.84
C ASN A 291 -20.53 -0.13 -9.31
N LEU A 292 -20.94 0.14 -8.07
CA LEU A 292 -22.14 -0.46 -7.53
C LEU A 292 -23.37 -0.13 -8.41
N LEU A 293 -23.53 1.12 -8.85
CA LEU A 293 -24.58 1.52 -9.76
C LEU A 293 -24.53 0.75 -11.08
N ALA A 294 -23.35 0.63 -11.70
CA ALA A 294 -23.17 -0.08 -12.97
C ALA A 294 -23.58 -1.55 -12.84
N HIS A 295 -23.16 -2.23 -11.77
CA HIS A 295 -23.57 -3.60 -11.49
C HIS A 295 -25.08 -3.73 -11.22
N CYS A 296 -25.65 -2.81 -10.46
CA CYS A 296 -27.10 -2.77 -10.22
C CYS A 296 -27.89 -2.64 -11.54
N LEU A 297 -27.48 -1.70 -12.39
CA LEU A 297 -28.13 -1.47 -13.70
C LEU A 297 -28.03 -2.69 -14.62
N ALA A 298 -26.89 -3.39 -14.59
CA ALA A 298 -26.63 -4.51 -15.48
C ALA A 298 -27.27 -5.83 -15.01
N PHE A 299 -27.31 -6.08 -13.70
CA PHE A 299 -27.57 -7.43 -13.19
C PHE A 299 -28.64 -7.52 -12.10
N VAL A 300 -29.13 -6.41 -11.55
CA VAL A 300 -30.09 -6.43 -10.45
C VAL A 300 -31.40 -5.76 -10.87
N PRO A 301 -32.39 -6.52 -11.33
CA PRO A 301 -33.73 -5.98 -11.59
C PRO A 301 -34.28 -5.30 -10.33
N ASP A 302 -34.98 -4.19 -10.52
CA ASP A 302 -35.63 -3.45 -9.44
C ASP A 302 -34.70 -3.05 -8.27
N TRP A 303 -33.39 -2.85 -8.59
CA TRP A 303 -32.36 -2.51 -7.59
C TRP A 303 -32.74 -1.33 -6.71
N GLN A 304 -33.60 -0.45 -7.22
CA GLN A 304 -34.08 0.75 -6.51
C GLN A 304 -34.92 0.40 -5.28
N ASP A 305 -35.53 -0.76 -5.25
CA ASP A 305 -36.41 -1.19 -4.16
C ASP A 305 -35.66 -1.77 -2.96
N TYR A 306 -34.37 -2.07 -3.15
CA TYR A 306 -33.52 -2.62 -2.08
C TYR A 306 -33.08 -1.55 -1.10
N PRO A 307 -33.14 -1.81 0.23
CA PRO A 307 -32.67 -0.88 1.26
C PRO A 307 -31.22 -0.44 1.07
N GLN A 308 -30.35 -1.35 0.58
CA GLN A 308 -28.93 -1.11 0.32
C GLN A 308 -28.70 -0.05 -0.77
N ALA A 309 -29.66 0.17 -1.63
CA ALA A 309 -29.60 1.17 -2.70
C ALA A 309 -29.98 2.59 -2.23
N ALA A 310 -30.32 2.79 -0.96
CA ALA A 310 -30.75 4.08 -0.44
C ALA A 310 -29.74 5.20 -0.72
N THR A 311 -28.45 4.91 -0.57
CA THR A 311 -27.36 5.87 -0.85
C THR A 311 -27.22 6.17 -2.35
N LEU A 312 -27.51 5.21 -3.22
CA LEU A 312 -27.49 5.40 -4.68
C LEU A 312 -28.66 6.30 -5.13
N ARG A 313 -29.84 6.11 -4.55
CA ARG A 313 -31.02 6.93 -4.87
C ARG A 313 -30.83 8.41 -4.57
N GLN A 314 -29.95 8.75 -3.60
CA GLN A 314 -29.63 10.14 -3.25
C GLN A 314 -28.59 10.77 -4.19
N ARG A 315 -27.99 10.00 -5.10
CA ARG A 315 -27.00 10.48 -6.07
C ARG A 315 -27.67 10.87 -7.39
N ASN A 316 -26.97 11.67 -8.20
CA ASN A 316 -27.46 12.01 -9.55
C ASN A 316 -27.21 10.85 -10.54
N TRP A 317 -27.70 9.65 -10.18
CA TRP A 317 -27.51 8.43 -10.93
C TRP A 317 -28.14 8.41 -12.33
N PRO A 318 -29.30 9.11 -12.61
CA PRO A 318 -29.87 9.06 -13.96
C PRO A 318 -28.95 9.62 -15.04
N LEU A 319 -28.13 10.62 -14.74
CA LEU A 319 -27.14 11.14 -15.67
C LEU A 319 -26.02 10.12 -15.94
N LEU A 320 -25.61 9.35 -14.95
CA LEU A 320 -24.59 8.32 -15.12
C LEU A 320 -25.10 7.07 -15.82
N ALA A 321 -26.39 6.77 -15.70
CA ALA A 321 -27.01 5.64 -16.40
C ALA A 321 -27.15 5.88 -17.91
N GLN A 322 -26.98 7.12 -18.38
CA GLN A 322 -27.04 7.50 -19.79
C GLN A 322 -25.64 7.57 -20.44
N ALA A 323 -24.58 7.53 -19.65
CA ALA A 323 -23.19 7.57 -20.12
C ALA A 323 -22.62 6.18 -20.37
#